data_b9dd84ee1b425d166a7a7c7c4608696d
#
_entry.id   b9dd84ee1b425d166a7a7c7c4608696d
#
_cell.length_a   1.000
_cell.length_b   1.000
_cell.length_c   1.000
_cell.angle_alpha   90.00
_cell.angle_beta   90.00
_cell.angle_gamma   90.00
#
_symmetry.space_group_name_H-M   'P 1'
#
loop_
_entity.id
_entity.type
_entity.pdbx_description
1 polymer ?
#
loop_
_entity_poly.entity_id
_entity_poly.type
_entity_poly.pdbx_seq_one_letter_code
_entity_poly.pdbx_strand_id
1 'polypeptide(L)'
;VRQIGDTKILIPDVPKAKDTCYQKRKKHKLFCKRAGIEPTIGHLKSDYRLSRNFYKGVKGDAVNVLLAAAAYDFKRAMRVLLWLIKKISVNFDFTNFTLKYSF
;
A
#
# COMPACT_ATOMS: atom_id res chain seq x y z
N VAL A 1 -21.18 16.17 8.29
CA VAL A 1 -20.38 16.51 7.10
C VAL A 1 -19.71 17.83 7.40
N ARG A 2 -18.38 17.85 7.49
CA ARG A 2 -17.61 19.11 7.61
C ARG A 2 -17.24 19.58 6.21
N GLN A 3 -17.51 20.83 5.90
CA GLN A 3 -17.07 21.50 4.68
C GLN A 3 -15.95 22.49 5.03
N ILE A 4 -14.89 22.47 4.26
CA ILE A 4 -13.82 23.48 4.30
C ILE A 4 -13.68 24.00 2.87
N GLY A 5 -14.20 25.22 2.62
CA GLY A 5 -14.36 25.75 1.28
C GLY A 5 -15.24 24.84 0.41
N ASP A 6 -14.83 24.58 -0.82
CA ASP A 6 -15.55 23.69 -1.75
C ASP A 6 -15.30 22.19 -1.49
N THR A 7 -14.44 21.85 -0.53
CA THR A 7 -14.06 20.46 -0.27
C THR A 7 -14.98 19.84 0.78
N LYS A 8 -15.71 18.80 0.39
CA LYS A 8 -16.59 18.03 1.26
C LYS A 8 -15.79 16.90 1.93
N ILE A 9 -15.60 16.99 3.25
CA ILE A 9 -14.92 15.94 4.00
C ILE A 9 -15.92 14.84 4.37
N LEU A 10 -15.78 13.66 3.76
CA LEU A 10 -16.56 12.48 4.07
C LEU A 10 -15.87 11.68 5.19
N ILE A 11 -16.38 11.82 6.40
CA ILE A 11 -15.96 10.99 7.53
C ILE A 11 -16.86 9.75 7.55
N PRO A 12 -16.29 8.51 7.57
CA PRO A 12 -17.11 7.31 7.71
C PRO A 12 -17.87 7.36 9.04
N ASP A 13 -19.19 7.28 8.95
CA ASP A 13 -20.06 7.31 10.12
C ASP A 13 -19.99 5.94 10.85
N VAL A 14 -20.01 5.96 12.18
CA VAL A 14 -20.03 4.74 12.99
C VAL A 14 -21.35 3.99 12.74
N PRO A 15 -21.34 2.63 12.60
CA PRO A 15 -22.56 1.86 12.44
C PRO A 15 -23.51 2.08 13.61
N LYS A 16 -24.74 2.49 13.32
CA LYS A 16 -25.79 2.67 14.34
C LYS A 16 -26.58 1.38 14.53
N ALA A 17 -27.18 1.19 15.70
CA ALA A 17 -27.99 0.00 15.98
C ALA A 17 -29.16 -0.15 14.97
N LYS A 18 -29.75 0.95 14.54
CA LYS A 18 -30.86 1.02 13.58
C LYS A 18 -30.48 0.82 12.10
N ASP A 19 -29.16 0.73 11.80
CA ASP A 19 -28.71 0.54 10.41
C ASP A 19 -29.05 -0.86 9.92
N THR A 20 -29.48 -0.94 8.66
CA THR A 20 -29.68 -2.24 7.97
C THR A 20 -28.35 -2.97 7.77
N CYS A 21 -28.41 -4.30 7.62
CA CYS A 21 -27.20 -5.12 7.39
C CYS A 21 -26.38 -4.62 6.17
N TYR A 22 -27.06 -4.20 5.11
CA TYR A 22 -26.42 -3.61 3.93
C TYR A 22 -25.66 -2.31 4.25
N GLN A 23 -26.28 -1.41 5.00
CA GLN A 23 -25.67 -0.15 5.41
C GLN A 23 -24.45 -0.38 6.31
N LYS A 24 -24.53 -1.31 7.25
CA LYS A 24 -23.41 -1.72 8.10
C LYS A 24 -22.25 -2.25 7.28
N ARG A 25 -22.50 -3.14 6.30
CA ARG A 25 -21.48 -3.66 5.38
C ARG A 25 -20.83 -2.55 4.54
N LYS A 26 -21.62 -1.61 4.02
CA LYS A 26 -21.10 -0.48 3.22
C LYS A 26 -20.18 0.42 4.05
N LYS A 27 -20.59 0.77 5.27
CA LYS A 27 -19.78 1.55 6.22
C LYS A 27 -18.50 0.81 6.59
N HIS A 28 -18.57 -0.48 6.91
CA HIS A 28 -17.41 -1.32 7.20
C HIS A 28 -16.42 -1.39 6.04
N LYS A 29 -16.90 -1.56 4.80
CA LYS A 29 -16.05 -1.58 3.60
C LYS A 29 -15.29 -0.26 3.41
N LEU A 30 -15.92 0.89 3.67
CA LEU A 30 -15.26 2.19 3.62
C LEU A 30 -14.21 2.34 4.73
N PHE A 31 -14.51 1.85 5.92
CA PHE A 31 -13.56 1.84 7.04
C PHE A 31 -12.34 0.97 6.74
N CYS A 32 -12.53 -0.24 6.21
CA CYS A 32 -11.44 -1.13 5.82
C CYS A 32 -10.53 -0.53 4.73
N LYS A 33 -11.11 0.19 3.76
CA LYS A 33 -10.31 0.90 2.73
C LYS A 33 -9.41 1.97 3.35
N ARG A 34 -9.90 2.70 4.34
CA ARG A 34 -9.11 3.71 5.07
C ARG A 34 -8.04 3.06 5.94
N ALA A 35 -8.41 2.03 6.71
CA ALA A 35 -7.51 1.32 7.59
C ALA A 35 -6.33 0.68 6.83
N GLY A 36 -6.52 0.29 5.57
CA GLY A 36 -5.45 -0.25 4.72
C GLY A 36 -4.33 0.75 4.39
N ILE A 37 -4.58 2.06 4.51
CA ILE A 37 -3.58 3.10 4.25
C ILE A 37 -2.67 3.33 5.48
N GLU A 38 -3.18 3.10 6.68
CA GLU A 38 -2.46 3.38 7.93
C GLU A 38 -1.15 2.58 8.08
N PRO A 39 -1.09 1.26 7.77
CA PRO A 39 0.16 0.52 7.77
C PRO A 39 1.18 1.07 6.76
N THR A 40 0.72 1.47 5.58
CA THR A 40 1.59 2.06 4.54
C THR A 40 2.21 3.36 5.03
N ILE A 41 1.42 4.25 5.64
CA ILE A 41 1.92 5.49 6.24
C ILE A 41 2.89 5.18 7.39
N GLY A 42 2.60 4.17 8.20
CA GLY A 42 3.49 3.68 9.25
C GLY A 42 4.87 3.30 8.70
N HIS A 43 4.90 2.47 7.65
CA HIS A 43 6.14 2.09 6.97
C HIS A 43 6.88 3.28 6.35
N LEU A 44 6.17 4.22 5.72
CA LEU A 44 6.79 5.43 5.17
C LEU A 44 7.47 6.26 6.26
N LYS A 45 6.87 6.35 7.44
CA LYS A 45 7.43 7.10 8.57
C LYS A 45 8.62 6.40 9.21
N SER A 46 8.53 5.08 9.46
CA SER A 46 9.56 4.30 10.15
C SER A 46 10.72 3.93 9.25
N ASP A 47 10.43 3.31 8.10
CA ASP A 47 11.45 2.69 7.26
C ASP A 47 12.07 3.67 6.26
N TYR A 48 11.30 4.68 5.82
CA TYR A 48 11.71 5.64 4.79
C TYR A 48 11.90 7.06 5.33
N ARG A 49 11.97 7.23 6.64
CA ARG A 49 12.28 8.49 7.33
C ARG A 49 11.34 9.65 7.00
N LEU A 50 10.11 9.39 6.57
CA LEU A 50 9.12 10.43 6.28
C LEU A 50 8.76 11.26 7.53
N SER A 51 9.04 10.75 8.74
CA SER A 51 8.86 11.47 10.01
C SER A 51 9.83 12.63 10.21
N ARG A 52 10.94 12.67 9.46
CA ARG A 52 11.94 13.73 9.51
C ARG A 52 12.00 14.46 8.18
N ASN A 53 11.63 15.72 8.18
CA ASN A 53 11.80 16.57 7.01
C ASN A 53 13.13 17.31 7.09
N PHE A 54 13.99 17.10 6.09
CA PHE A 54 15.29 17.77 5.98
C PHE A 54 15.24 19.03 5.11
N TYR A 55 14.13 19.22 4.40
CA TYR A 55 13.94 20.34 3.49
C TYR A 55 12.96 21.34 4.10
N LYS A 56 13.23 22.63 3.93
CA LYS A 56 12.34 23.70 4.39
C LYS A 56 11.27 24.03 3.36
N GLY A 57 10.05 24.25 3.83
CA GLY A 57 8.92 24.76 3.04
C GLY A 57 8.13 23.67 2.30
N VAL A 58 6.99 24.07 1.77
CA VAL A 58 5.99 23.17 1.13
C VAL A 58 6.59 22.36 -0.03
N LYS A 59 7.49 22.95 -0.81
CA LYS A 59 8.16 22.22 -1.90
C LYS A 59 9.09 21.14 -1.36
N GLY A 60 9.81 21.43 -0.28
CA GLY A 60 10.68 20.46 0.39
C GLY A 60 9.88 19.31 1.00
N ASP A 61 8.73 19.60 1.60
CA ASP A 61 7.81 18.58 2.12
C ASP A 61 7.31 17.65 1.00
N ALA A 62 6.92 18.24 -0.14
CA ALA A 62 6.48 17.46 -1.30
C ALA A 62 7.56 16.52 -1.84
N VAL A 63 8.80 17.01 -1.95
CA VAL A 63 9.96 16.20 -2.40
C VAL A 63 10.20 15.05 -1.42
N ASN A 64 10.18 15.31 -0.11
CA ASN A 64 10.39 14.28 0.91
C ASN A 64 9.33 13.18 0.84
N VAL A 65 8.05 13.55 0.68
CA VAL A 65 6.94 12.60 0.52
C VAL A 65 7.10 11.78 -0.76
N LEU A 66 7.43 12.42 -1.89
CA LEU A 66 7.61 11.73 -3.18
C LEU A 66 8.78 10.74 -3.14
N LEU A 67 9.90 11.11 -2.53
CA LEU A 67 11.07 10.23 -2.40
C LEU A 67 10.76 9.02 -1.50
N ALA A 68 10.07 9.25 -0.38
CA ALA A 68 9.66 8.15 0.51
C ALA A 68 8.68 7.19 -0.18
N ALA A 69 7.70 7.71 -0.92
CA ALA A 69 6.75 6.92 -1.69
C ALA A 69 7.44 6.13 -2.80
N ALA A 70 8.33 6.77 -3.57
CA ALA A 70 9.11 6.12 -4.63
C ALA A 70 9.97 4.97 -4.08
N ALA A 71 10.65 5.17 -2.95
CA ALA A 71 11.45 4.13 -2.30
C ALA A 71 10.59 2.95 -1.83
N TYR A 72 9.40 3.21 -1.29
CA TYR A 72 8.44 2.18 -0.90
C TYR A 72 7.98 1.36 -2.11
N ASP A 73 7.58 2.01 -3.19
CA ASP A 73 7.11 1.35 -4.41
C ASP A 73 8.23 0.57 -5.09
N PHE A 74 9.45 1.12 -5.12
CA PHE A 74 10.63 0.41 -5.65
C PHE A 74 10.92 -0.87 -4.88
N LYS A 75 10.91 -0.83 -3.55
CA LYS A 75 11.09 -2.03 -2.71
C LYS A 75 10.00 -3.08 -2.99
N ARG A 76 8.77 -2.64 -3.20
CA ARG A 76 7.66 -3.53 -3.55
C ARG A 76 7.86 -4.16 -4.93
N ALA A 77 8.25 -3.38 -5.94
CA ALA A 77 8.57 -3.87 -7.27
C ALA A 77 9.72 -4.87 -7.26
N MET A 78 10.78 -4.60 -6.51
CA MET A 78 11.92 -5.51 -6.36
C MET A 78 11.51 -6.85 -5.73
N ARG A 79 10.61 -6.87 -4.76
CA ARG A 79 10.10 -8.13 -4.19
C ARG A 79 9.35 -8.98 -5.22
N VAL A 80 8.54 -8.34 -6.05
CA VAL A 80 7.79 -9.02 -7.11
C VAL A 80 8.76 -9.56 -8.17
N LEU A 81 9.76 -8.79 -8.55
CA LEU A 81 10.79 -9.20 -9.51
C LEU A 81 11.58 -10.40 -9.00
N LEU A 82 12.06 -10.36 -7.75
CA LEU A 82 12.77 -11.46 -7.12
C LEU A 82 11.92 -12.73 -7.03
N TRP A 83 10.65 -12.58 -6.69
CA TRP A 83 9.70 -13.69 -6.68
C TRP A 83 9.54 -14.31 -8.08
N LEU A 84 9.42 -13.46 -9.11
CA LEU A 84 9.30 -13.90 -10.51
C LEU A 84 10.57 -14.64 -10.97
N ILE A 85 11.75 -14.08 -10.71
CA ILE A 85 13.05 -14.72 -11.02
C ILE A 85 13.14 -16.08 -10.35
N LYS A 86 12.82 -16.17 -9.06
CA LYS A 86 12.81 -17.42 -8.31
C LYS A 86 11.85 -18.46 -8.93
N LYS A 87 10.67 -18.02 -9.35
CA LYS A 87 9.68 -18.89 -10.00
C LYS A 87 10.18 -19.42 -11.35
N ILE A 88 10.85 -18.60 -12.14
CA ILE A 88 11.44 -18.99 -13.43
C ILE A 88 12.59 -19.98 -13.20
N SER A 89 13.48 -19.71 -12.25
CA SER A 89 14.60 -20.60 -11.93
C SER A 89 14.13 -21.99 -11.53
N VAL A 90 13.14 -22.10 -10.65
CA VAL A 90 12.59 -23.39 -10.21
C VAL A 90 11.97 -24.15 -11.39
N ASN A 91 11.26 -23.48 -12.30
CA ASN A 91 10.71 -24.14 -13.49
C ASN A 91 11.80 -24.61 -14.45
N PHE A 92 12.90 -23.84 -14.59
CA PHE A 92 14.02 -24.20 -15.45
C PHE A 92 14.77 -25.41 -14.91
N ASP A 93 14.99 -25.51 -13.61
CA ASP A 93 15.62 -26.67 -12.97
C ASP A 93 14.77 -27.93 -13.14
N PHE A 94 13.45 -27.82 -13.01
CA PHE A 94 12.52 -28.93 -13.18
C PHE A 94 12.50 -29.44 -14.63
N THR A 95 12.52 -28.54 -15.64
CA THR A 95 12.58 -28.95 -17.05
C THR A 95 13.89 -29.63 -17.41
N ASN A 96 15.00 -29.15 -16.89
CA ASN A 96 16.33 -29.79 -17.08
C ASN A 96 16.41 -31.15 -16.39
N PHE A 97 15.77 -31.30 -15.23
CA PHE A 97 15.72 -32.61 -14.53
C PHE A 97 14.92 -33.64 -15.33
N THR A 98 13.74 -33.25 -15.87
CA THR A 98 12.92 -34.18 -16.68
C THR A 98 13.60 -34.59 -17.99
N LEU A 99 14.32 -33.68 -18.65
CA LEU A 99 15.10 -33.98 -19.85
C LEU A 99 16.29 -34.93 -19.57
N LYS A 100 16.89 -34.86 -18.39
CA LYS A 100 18.04 -35.68 -18.02
C LYS A 100 17.68 -37.14 -17.66
N TYR A 101 16.44 -37.40 -17.30
CA TYR A 101 15.94 -38.74 -16.91
C TYR A 101 14.94 -39.32 -17.92
N SER A 102 14.75 -38.68 -19.07
CA SER A 102 13.89 -39.16 -20.17
C SER A 102 14.65 -39.92 -21.26
N PHE A 103 15.92 -40.35 -20.97
CA PHE A 103 16.69 -41.23 -21.84
C PHE A 103 17.05 -42.52 -21.11
#